data_07ea66167949d0cd0527558623ddacad
#
_entry.id   07ea66167949d0cd0527558623ddacad
#
_cell.length_a   1.000
_cell.length_b   1.000
_cell.length_c   1.000
_cell.angle_alpha   90.00
_cell.angle_beta   90.00
_cell.angle_gamma   90.00
#
_symmetry.space_group_name_H-M   'P 1'
#
loop_
_entity.id
_entity.type
_entity.pdbx_description
1 polymer ?
#
loop_
_entity_poly.entity_id
_entity_poly.type
_entity_poly.pdbx_seq_one_letter_code
_entity_poly.pdbx_strand_id
1 'polypeptide(L)'
;GKFQRAKPDAYRLMKTLRRGDLLFWEHTYRPVRKPPITHVMVYLGRDPQGRMWMAGSQGSRGVGIYEFRPKMKMGSYPWFLWFRREGKFIGYARP
;
A
#
# COMPACT_ATOMS: atom_id res chain seq x y z
N GLY A 1 3.25 -4.44 16.03
CA GLY A 1 2.71 -3.11 16.16
C GLY A 1 1.27 -3.00 15.71
N LYS A 2 0.67 -1.91 16.08
CA LYS A 2 -0.73 -1.66 15.74
C LYS A 2 -0.84 -1.03 14.36
N PHE A 3 -1.88 -1.43 13.62
CA PHE A 3 -2.23 -0.77 12.38
C PHE A 3 -2.65 0.67 12.65
N GLN A 4 -2.09 1.60 11.90
CA GLN A 4 -2.45 3.01 11.95
C GLN A 4 -2.98 3.44 10.60
N ARG A 5 -4.24 3.90 10.60
CA ARG A 5 -4.83 4.43 9.37
C ARG A 5 -4.16 5.76 9.02
N ALA A 6 -3.85 5.95 7.76
CA ALA A 6 -3.16 7.14 7.29
C ALA A 6 -3.73 7.61 5.97
N LYS A 7 -3.80 8.94 5.81
CA LYS A 7 -4.18 9.54 4.54
C LYS A 7 -3.02 9.42 3.55
N PRO A 8 -3.29 9.40 2.25
CA PRO A 8 -2.24 9.28 1.23
C PRO A 8 -1.53 10.62 0.99
N ASP A 9 -0.91 11.15 2.02
CA ASP A 9 -0.17 12.41 1.99
C ASP A 9 1.32 12.08 1.98
N ALA A 10 1.95 12.21 0.80
CA ALA A 10 3.34 11.83 0.62
C ALA A 10 4.29 12.63 1.53
N TYR A 11 4.05 13.93 1.68
CA TYR A 11 4.91 14.77 2.50
C TYR A 11 4.91 14.33 3.96
N ARG A 12 3.71 14.07 4.51
CA ARG A 12 3.57 13.63 5.89
C ARG A 12 4.14 12.22 6.08
N LEU A 13 3.87 11.32 5.15
CA LEU A 13 4.32 9.94 5.24
C LEU A 13 5.83 9.83 5.15
N MET A 14 6.49 10.67 4.35
CA MET A 14 7.95 10.68 4.27
C MET A 14 8.59 11.02 5.61
N LYS A 15 7.92 11.81 6.45
CA LYS A 15 8.41 12.17 7.77
C LYS A 15 8.06 11.13 8.83
N THR A 16 7.01 10.37 8.62
CA THR A 16 6.46 9.46 9.62
C THR A 16 6.96 8.02 9.45
N LEU A 17 7.02 7.55 8.21
CA LEU A 17 7.40 6.17 7.92
C LEU A 17 8.88 5.93 8.19
N ARG A 18 9.17 4.72 8.66
CA ARG A 18 10.53 4.23 8.90
C ARG A 18 10.74 2.93 8.15
N ARG A 19 11.98 2.70 7.72
CA ARG A 19 12.35 1.46 7.06
C ARG A 19 11.90 0.26 7.90
N GLY A 20 11.25 -0.70 7.24
CA GLY A 20 10.71 -1.87 7.91
C GLY A 20 9.24 -1.76 8.29
N ASP A 21 8.66 -0.56 8.20
CA ASP A 21 7.22 -0.41 8.43
C ASP A 21 6.45 -1.18 7.38
N LEU A 22 5.30 -1.73 7.78
CA LEU A 22 4.40 -2.43 6.89
C LEU A 22 3.39 -1.44 6.31
N LEU A 23 3.19 -1.52 5.00
CA LEU A 23 2.25 -0.67 4.27
C LEU A 23 1.07 -1.53 3.85
N PHE A 24 -0.15 -1.05 4.11
CA PHE A 24 -1.36 -1.82 3.88
C PHE A 24 -2.24 -1.19 2.83
N TRP A 25 -2.76 -2.04 1.95
CA TRP A 25 -3.74 -1.67 0.93
C TRP A 25 -5.05 -2.41 1.17
N GLU A 26 -6.17 -1.75 0.85
CA GLU A 26 -7.47 -2.38 0.83
C GLU A 26 -7.91 -2.61 -0.61
N HIS A 27 -8.81 -3.56 -0.80
CA HIS A 27 -9.52 -3.77 -2.07
C HIS A 27 -8.60 -4.03 -3.28
N THR A 28 -7.43 -4.64 -3.06
CA THR A 28 -6.59 -5.08 -4.19
C THR A 28 -7.20 -6.28 -4.91
N TYR A 29 -8.05 -7.01 -4.20
CA TYR A 29 -8.95 -8.03 -4.74
C TYR A 29 -10.19 -8.05 -3.84
N ARG A 30 -11.25 -8.77 -4.27
CA ARG A 30 -12.52 -8.76 -3.52
C ARG A 30 -12.31 -9.34 -2.13
N PRO A 31 -12.46 -8.54 -1.06
CA PRO A 31 -12.19 -9.02 0.29
C PRO A 31 -13.41 -9.74 0.86
N VAL A 32 -13.13 -10.70 1.76
CA VAL A 32 -14.17 -11.42 2.51
C VAL A 32 -14.11 -11.11 4.00
N ARG A 33 -13.32 -10.12 4.40
CA ARG A 33 -13.09 -9.79 5.81
C ARG A 33 -13.08 -8.27 6.03
N LYS A 34 -13.17 -7.88 7.29
CA LYS A 34 -13.06 -6.48 7.72
C LYS A 34 -11.98 -6.37 8.80
N PRO A 35 -11.09 -5.37 8.73
CA PRO A 35 -10.98 -4.41 7.63
C PRO A 35 -10.59 -5.12 6.34
N PRO A 36 -10.91 -4.56 5.19
CA PRO A 36 -10.67 -5.22 3.90
C PRO A 36 -9.21 -5.08 3.45
N ILE A 37 -8.27 -5.35 4.33
CA ILE A 37 -6.83 -5.32 4.02
C ILE A 37 -6.52 -6.57 3.21
N THR A 38 -6.12 -6.37 1.96
CA THR A 38 -5.86 -7.45 1.04
C THR A 38 -4.42 -7.51 0.56
N HIS A 39 -3.58 -6.53 0.91
CA HIS A 39 -2.21 -6.50 0.44
C HIS A 39 -1.31 -5.79 1.43
N VAL A 40 -0.07 -6.24 1.55
CA VAL A 40 0.92 -5.65 2.43
C VAL A 40 2.27 -5.60 1.72
N MET A 41 2.98 -4.47 1.90
CA MET A 41 4.34 -4.27 1.41
C MET A 41 5.21 -3.79 2.56
N VAL A 42 6.53 -3.89 2.40
CA VAL A 42 7.49 -3.43 3.42
C VAL A 42 8.13 -2.14 2.93
N TYR A 43 8.07 -1.10 3.75
CA TYR A 43 8.68 0.19 3.42
C TYR A 43 10.20 0.10 3.52
N LEU A 44 10.90 0.54 2.48
CA LEU A 44 12.36 0.49 2.41
C LEU A 44 13.04 1.83 2.67
N GLY A 45 12.26 2.91 2.75
CA GLY A 45 12.82 4.23 2.92
C GLY A 45 12.72 5.06 1.64
N ARG A 46 13.37 6.22 1.66
CA ARG A 46 13.38 7.12 0.50
C ARG A 46 14.80 7.28 -0.05
N ASP A 47 14.89 7.56 -1.34
CA ASP A 47 16.17 7.79 -1.99
C ASP A 47 16.57 9.27 -1.92
N PRO A 48 17.78 9.64 -2.42
CA PRO A 48 18.22 11.04 -2.39
C PRO A 48 17.33 12.00 -3.15
N GLN A 49 16.52 11.50 -4.10
CA GLN A 49 15.57 12.34 -4.85
C GLN A 49 14.23 12.47 -4.14
N GLY A 50 14.09 11.86 -2.95
CA GLY A 50 12.86 11.93 -2.18
C GLY A 50 11.78 10.94 -2.58
N ARG A 51 12.09 9.98 -3.45
CA ARG A 51 11.14 8.93 -3.83
C ARG A 51 11.15 7.85 -2.77
N MET A 52 9.97 7.38 -2.40
CA MET A 52 9.81 6.31 -1.41
C MET A 52 9.78 4.95 -2.11
N TRP A 53 10.31 3.93 -1.45
CA TRP A 53 10.42 2.58 -2.02
C TRP A 53 9.84 1.54 -1.09
N MET A 54 9.36 0.46 -1.67
CA MET A 54 8.77 -0.66 -0.94
C MET A 54 9.13 -1.97 -1.59
N ALA A 55 9.09 -3.05 -0.81
CA ALA A 55 9.36 -4.40 -1.27
C ALA A 55 8.18 -5.30 -0.98
N GLY A 56 7.95 -6.27 -1.86
CA GLY A 56 6.91 -7.25 -1.70
C GLY A 56 6.43 -7.79 -3.03
N SER A 57 5.29 -8.47 -3.01
CA SER A 57 4.70 -9.04 -4.22
C SER A 57 3.66 -8.09 -4.80
N GLN A 58 3.69 -7.89 -6.11
CA GLN A 58 2.68 -7.13 -6.84
C GLN A 58 2.05 -7.99 -7.94
N GLY A 59 1.28 -8.99 -7.53
CA GLY A 59 0.52 -9.81 -8.46
C GLY A 59 1.38 -10.38 -9.59
N SER A 60 1.02 -10.08 -10.84
CA SER A 60 1.72 -10.61 -12.01
C SER A 60 3.16 -10.11 -12.13
N ARG A 61 3.52 -9.03 -11.47
CA ARG A 61 4.90 -8.54 -11.46
C ARG A 61 5.82 -9.35 -10.56
N GLY A 62 5.25 -10.14 -9.63
CA GLY A 62 6.01 -10.96 -8.70
C GLY A 62 6.62 -10.16 -7.56
N VAL A 63 7.57 -10.80 -6.86
CA VAL A 63 8.28 -10.20 -5.74
C VAL A 63 9.38 -9.27 -6.25
N GLY A 64 9.46 -8.07 -5.68
CA GLY A 64 10.47 -7.10 -6.11
C GLY A 64 10.41 -5.83 -5.30
N ILE A 65 11.12 -4.82 -5.81
CA ILE A 65 11.19 -3.49 -5.23
C ILE A 65 10.46 -2.54 -6.15
N TYR A 66 9.57 -1.74 -5.57
CA TYR A 66 8.68 -0.85 -6.32
C TYR A 66 8.64 0.52 -5.66
N GLU A 67 8.40 1.55 -6.46
CA GLU A 67 8.20 2.87 -5.90
C GLU A 67 6.88 2.93 -5.15
N PHE A 68 6.91 3.50 -3.93
CA PHE A 68 5.70 3.73 -3.16
C PHE A 68 5.21 5.15 -3.37
N ARG A 69 4.06 5.29 -3.98
CA ARG A 69 3.34 6.56 -4.10
C ARG A 69 2.01 6.38 -3.37
N PRO A 70 1.76 7.16 -2.31
CA PRO A 70 0.59 6.90 -1.46
C PRO A 70 -0.75 6.92 -2.17
N LYS A 71 -0.86 7.66 -3.29
CA LYS A 71 -2.11 7.73 -4.07
C LYS A 71 -2.18 6.70 -5.18
N MET A 72 -1.15 5.85 -5.34
CA MET A 72 -1.16 4.82 -6.38
C MET A 72 -2.28 3.81 -6.15
N LYS A 73 -2.78 3.25 -7.23
CA LYS A 73 -3.75 2.16 -7.17
C LYS A 73 -3.02 0.83 -7.34
N MET A 74 -3.48 -0.18 -6.64
CA MET A 74 -2.87 -1.49 -6.67
C MET A 74 -3.96 -2.54 -6.81
N GLY A 75 -4.01 -3.19 -7.98
CA GLY A 75 -5.03 -4.18 -8.25
C GLY A 75 -6.40 -3.57 -8.49
N SER A 76 -7.30 -4.38 -8.96
CA SER A 76 -8.69 -3.99 -9.14
C SER A 76 -9.55 -5.24 -9.31
N TYR A 77 -10.83 -5.12 -9.06
CA TYR A 77 -11.78 -6.22 -9.28
C TYR A 77 -13.16 -5.65 -9.66
N PRO A 78 -13.96 -6.40 -10.42
CA PRO A 78 -15.31 -5.94 -10.76
C PRO A 78 -16.20 -5.94 -9.51
N TRP A 79 -16.85 -4.80 -9.25
CA TRP A 79 -17.81 -4.67 -8.16
C TRP A 79 -19.23 -4.93 -8.63
N PHE A 80 -19.57 -4.35 -9.79
CA PHE A 80 -20.82 -4.55 -10.50
C PHE A 80 -20.52 -4.68 -11.99
N LEU A 81 -21.55 -4.83 -12.80
CA LEU A 81 -21.41 -5.05 -14.23
C LEU A 81 -20.52 -4.02 -14.94
N TRP A 82 -20.55 -2.76 -14.48
CA TRP A 82 -19.79 -1.67 -15.12
C TRP A 82 -18.97 -0.87 -14.14
N PHE A 83 -18.79 -1.36 -12.91
CA PHE A 83 -18.04 -0.66 -11.86
C PHE A 83 -16.90 -1.54 -11.38
N ARG A 84 -15.69 -0.96 -11.33
CA ARG A 84 -14.52 -1.65 -10.77
C ARG A 84 -14.05 -0.93 -9.53
N ARG A 85 -13.63 -1.71 -8.54
CA ARG A 85 -13.03 -1.19 -7.33
C ARG A 85 -11.52 -1.37 -7.40
N GLU A 86 -10.79 -0.29 -7.11
CA GLU A 86 -9.34 -0.31 -7.15
C GLU A 86 -8.76 -0.33 -5.75
N GLY A 87 -7.63 -1.01 -5.57
CA GLY A 87 -6.92 -1.04 -4.30
C GLY A 87 -6.26 0.28 -4.00
N LYS A 88 -6.31 0.69 -2.73
CA LYS A 88 -5.71 1.95 -2.30
C LYS A 88 -4.99 1.76 -0.98
N PHE A 89 -3.96 2.56 -0.75
CA PHE A 89 -3.22 2.61 0.50
C PHE A 89 -4.12 3.15 1.61
N ILE A 90 -4.10 2.49 2.77
CA ILE A 90 -4.95 2.91 3.89
C ILE A 90 -4.21 3.12 5.20
N GLY A 91 -2.97 2.69 5.31
CA GLY A 91 -2.26 2.87 6.56
C GLY A 91 -1.02 2.01 6.67
N TYR A 92 -0.42 2.03 7.85
CA TYR A 92 0.83 1.32 8.09
C TYR A 92 0.86 0.75 9.50
N ALA A 93 1.81 -0.15 9.75
CA ALA A 93 2.09 -0.65 11.09
C ALA A 93 3.59 -0.78 11.27
N ARG A 94 4.05 -0.49 12.48
CA ARG A 94 5.45 -0.65 12.84
C ARG A 94 5.60 -1.95 13.61
N PRO A 95 6.42 -2.89 13.10
CA PRO A 95 6.63 -4.15 13.80
C PRO A 95 7.28 -3.97 15.15
#